data_b4d49608c47fe834bf0fac8b3740cb36
#
_entry.id   b4d49608c47fe834bf0fac8b3740cb36
#
_cell.length_a   1.000
_cell.length_b   1.000
_cell.length_c   1.000
_cell.angle_alpha   90.00
_cell.angle_beta   90.00
_cell.angle_gamma   90.00
#
_symmetry.space_group_name_H-M   'P 1'
#
loop_
_entity.id
_entity.type
_entity.pdbx_description
1 polymer ?
#
loop_
_entity_poly.entity_id
_entity_poly.type
_entity_poly.pdbx_seq_one_letter_code
_entity_poly.pdbx_strand_id
1 'polypeptide(L)'
;MAPPDPAAVSFPLECGPVKAVVQKQASGDLDGDGRPETVAVVHCDAPMGTPPDGVYVITRNADNGKPRVVATLVDPKERRTATVLAVRDGAVHATLLGYSSADVPSCCPDVTDDVKWQWKNGTFVSDTPSQARTV
;
A
#
# COMPACT_ATOMS: atom_id res chain seq x y z
N MET A 1 -14.84 14.13 -9.43
CA MET A 1 -15.30 13.23 -8.35
C MET A 1 -14.20 13.11 -7.31
N ALA A 2 -14.58 13.12 -6.05
CA ALA A 2 -13.59 13.00 -4.98
C ALA A 2 -13.07 11.57 -4.88
N PRO A 3 -11.79 11.38 -4.57
CA PRO A 3 -11.27 10.04 -4.33
C PRO A 3 -11.91 9.42 -3.07
N PRO A 4 -11.98 8.09 -3.00
CA PRO A 4 -12.56 7.43 -1.83
C PRO A 4 -11.74 7.67 -0.58
N ASP A 5 -12.43 7.82 0.55
CA ASP A 5 -11.80 8.08 1.84
C ASP A 5 -11.33 6.76 2.46
N PRO A 6 -10.03 6.61 2.76
CA PRO A 6 -9.55 5.39 3.38
C PRO A 6 -10.17 5.11 4.75
N ALA A 7 -10.61 6.14 5.46
CA ALA A 7 -11.24 5.96 6.76
C ALA A 7 -12.61 5.29 6.66
N ALA A 8 -13.20 5.24 5.48
CA ALA A 8 -14.53 4.68 5.27
C ALA A 8 -14.52 3.19 4.93
N VAL A 9 -13.36 2.54 4.91
CA VAL A 9 -13.26 1.13 4.57
C VAL A 9 -12.61 0.34 5.70
N SER A 10 -12.89 -0.96 5.72
CA SER A 10 -12.20 -1.89 6.60
C SER A 10 -11.11 -2.58 5.80
N PHE A 11 -9.89 -2.54 6.33
CA PHE A 11 -8.75 -3.14 5.65
C PHE A 11 -8.58 -4.61 6.07
N PRO A 12 -8.07 -5.48 5.18
CA PRO A 12 -7.79 -6.85 5.54
C PRO A 12 -6.51 -6.94 6.40
N LEU A 13 -6.56 -6.32 7.56
CA LEU A 13 -5.43 -6.17 8.46
C LEU A 13 -5.94 -6.45 9.86
N GLU A 14 -5.43 -7.49 10.48
CA GLU A 14 -5.85 -7.86 11.82
C GLU A 14 -4.95 -7.19 12.85
N CYS A 15 -5.50 -6.22 13.53
CA CYS A 15 -4.76 -5.45 14.51
C CYS A 15 -5.07 -5.87 15.96
N GLY A 16 -5.95 -6.85 16.15
CA GLY A 16 -6.35 -7.25 17.49
C GLY A 16 -7.02 -6.10 18.23
N PRO A 17 -6.56 -5.77 19.43
CA PRO A 17 -7.22 -4.73 20.23
C PRO A 17 -6.89 -3.31 19.81
N VAL A 18 -5.94 -3.10 18.88
CA VAL A 18 -5.57 -1.76 18.44
C VAL A 18 -6.17 -1.47 17.07
N LYS A 19 -6.19 -0.20 16.70
CA LYS A 19 -6.80 0.23 15.46
C LYS A 19 -5.83 0.16 14.30
N ALA A 20 -6.37 0.06 13.10
CA ALA A 20 -5.60 0.28 11.88
C ALA A 20 -5.48 1.79 11.66
N VAL A 21 -4.29 2.24 11.32
CA VAL A 21 -3.98 3.66 11.12
C VAL A 21 -3.52 3.87 9.69
N VAL A 22 -4.14 4.81 8.99
CA VAL A 22 -3.71 5.23 7.66
C VAL A 22 -2.56 6.21 7.84
N GLN A 23 -1.37 5.79 7.44
CA GLN A 23 -0.17 6.59 7.62
C GLN A 23 0.10 7.52 6.44
N LYS A 24 -0.17 7.04 5.23
CA LYS A 24 0.02 7.81 4.01
C LYS A 24 -1.10 7.48 3.05
N GLN A 25 -1.42 8.42 2.19
CA GLN A 25 -2.38 8.18 1.12
C GLN A 25 -2.05 9.03 -0.09
N ALA A 26 -2.41 8.52 -1.26
CA ALA A 26 -2.27 9.23 -2.52
C ALA A 26 -3.43 8.81 -3.41
N SER A 27 -3.80 9.63 -4.36
CA SER A 27 -4.94 9.35 -5.21
C SER A 27 -4.68 9.73 -6.65
N GLY A 28 -5.43 9.11 -7.54
CA GLY A 28 -5.38 9.36 -8.97
C GLY A 28 -6.13 8.28 -9.71
N ASP A 29 -6.36 8.49 -10.99
CA ASP A 29 -7.04 7.52 -11.84
C ASP A 29 -6.05 6.42 -12.21
N LEU A 30 -6.23 5.24 -11.64
CA LEU A 30 -5.30 4.13 -11.83
C LEU A 30 -5.74 3.14 -12.91
N ASP A 31 -7.05 3.04 -13.15
CA ASP A 31 -7.58 2.06 -14.11
C ASP A 31 -8.13 2.69 -15.39
N GLY A 32 -8.01 3.99 -15.54
CA GLY A 32 -8.41 4.67 -16.75
C GLY A 32 -9.91 4.90 -16.90
N ASP A 33 -10.69 4.76 -15.82
CA ASP A 33 -12.14 4.93 -15.90
C ASP A 33 -12.60 6.38 -15.68
N GLY A 34 -11.67 7.30 -15.49
CA GLY A 34 -11.98 8.70 -15.26
C GLY A 34 -12.32 9.05 -13.83
N ARG A 35 -12.30 8.07 -12.92
CA ARG A 35 -12.57 8.29 -11.50
C ARG A 35 -11.33 7.96 -10.69
N PRO A 36 -10.99 8.80 -9.69
CA PRO A 36 -9.77 8.55 -8.94
C PRO A 36 -9.95 7.40 -7.94
N GLU A 37 -8.91 6.61 -7.80
CA GLU A 37 -8.75 5.65 -6.72
C GLU A 37 -7.86 6.25 -5.65
N THR A 38 -7.87 5.64 -4.46
CA THR A 38 -6.98 6.03 -3.36
C THR A 38 -6.09 4.86 -3.02
N VAL A 39 -4.81 5.15 -2.83
CA VAL A 39 -3.85 4.18 -2.33
C VAL A 39 -3.51 4.58 -0.90
N ALA A 40 -3.56 3.63 0.02
CA ALA A 40 -3.32 3.90 1.43
C ALA A 40 -2.25 2.97 1.98
N VAL A 41 -1.33 3.54 2.76
CA VAL A 41 -0.38 2.79 3.58
C VAL A 41 -0.97 2.72 4.98
N VAL A 42 -1.19 1.50 5.46
CA VAL A 42 -1.92 1.26 6.70
C VAL A 42 -1.12 0.31 7.58
N HIS A 43 -1.07 0.58 8.86
CA HIS A 43 -0.48 -0.34 9.83
C HIS A 43 -1.30 -0.33 11.11
N CYS A 44 -1.05 -1.31 11.97
CA CYS A 44 -1.69 -1.35 13.27
C CYS A 44 -1.05 -0.33 14.20
N ASP A 45 -1.88 0.35 14.99
CA ASP A 45 -1.42 1.36 15.94
C ASP A 45 -0.78 0.66 17.14
N ALA A 46 0.51 0.36 17.01
CA ALA A 46 1.25 -0.31 18.07
C ALA A 46 2.05 0.71 18.86
N PRO A 47 1.92 0.71 20.19
CA PRO A 47 2.66 1.67 21.01
C PRO A 47 4.15 1.43 21.02
N MET A 48 4.58 0.21 20.70
CA MET A 48 6.00 -0.15 20.68
C MET A 48 6.28 -1.04 19.47
N GLY A 49 7.49 -0.95 18.96
CA GLY A 49 7.91 -1.73 17.83
C GLY A 49 7.65 -1.04 16.51
N THR A 50 7.91 -1.76 15.43
CA THR A 50 7.71 -1.25 14.08
C THR A 50 6.72 -2.18 13.37
N PRO A 51 5.43 -1.87 13.43
CA PRO A 51 4.45 -2.71 12.75
C PRO A 51 4.65 -2.63 11.23
N PRO A 52 4.52 -3.76 10.53
CA PRO A 52 4.67 -3.75 9.08
C PRO A 52 3.50 -3.02 8.42
N ASP A 53 3.77 -2.40 7.28
CA ASP A 53 2.77 -1.69 6.51
C ASP A 53 2.06 -2.61 5.53
N GLY A 54 0.77 -2.37 5.34
CA GLY A 54 0.04 -2.87 4.19
C GLY A 54 -0.19 -1.71 3.24
N VAL A 55 -0.21 -1.99 1.94
CA VAL A 55 -0.53 -0.99 0.92
C VAL A 55 -1.73 -1.47 0.14
N TYR A 56 -2.79 -0.69 0.15
CA TYR A 56 -4.09 -1.09 -0.39
C TYR A 56 -4.60 -0.07 -1.39
N VAL A 57 -5.30 -0.55 -2.41
CA VAL A 57 -5.99 0.30 -3.37
C VAL A 57 -7.47 0.28 -3.06
N ILE A 58 -8.07 1.46 -2.98
CA ILE A 58 -9.47 1.67 -2.65
C ILE A 58 -10.15 2.31 -3.84
N THR A 59 -11.29 1.76 -4.25
CA THR A 59 -12.13 2.34 -5.28
C THR A 59 -13.54 2.54 -4.76
N ARG A 60 -14.40 3.18 -5.55
CA ARG A 60 -15.82 3.29 -5.26
C ARG A 60 -16.57 2.29 -6.10
N ASN A 61 -17.56 1.63 -5.49
CA ASN A 61 -18.46 0.77 -6.24
C ASN A 61 -19.21 1.58 -7.29
N ALA A 62 -19.34 1.03 -8.48
CA ALA A 62 -20.07 1.69 -9.56
C ALA A 62 -21.54 1.90 -9.22
N ASP A 63 -22.14 0.98 -8.46
CA ASP A 63 -23.57 0.98 -8.17
C ASP A 63 -23.97 2.04 -7.15
N ASN A 64 -23.22 2.12 -6.04
CA ASN A 64 -23.65 2.93 -4.90
C ASN A 64 -22.61 3.93 -4.42
N GLY A 65 -21.45 3.98 -5.07
CA GLY A 65 -20.38 4.91 -4.70
C GLY A 65 -19.67 4.59 -3.41
N LYS A 66 -19.98 3.46 -2.78
CA LYS A 66 -19.32 3.10 -1.52
C LYS A 66 -17.88 2.69 -1.75
N PRO A 67 -16.96 3.14 -0.91
CA PRO A 67 -15.56 2.75 -1.07
C PRO A 67 -15.33 1.30 -0.66
N ARG A 68 -14.41 0.64 -1.35
CA ARG A 68 -13.99 -0.71 -1.01
C ARG A 68 -12.55 -0.94 -1.40
N VAL A 69 -11.88 -1.84 -0.71
CA VAL A 69 -10.51 -2.26 -1.05
C VAL A 69 -10.60 -3.22 -2.22
N VAL A 70 -9.89 -2.93 -3.30
CA VAL A 70 -9.90 -3.77 -4.50
C VAL A 70 -8.59 -4.50 -4.72
N ALA A 71 -7.51 -4.09 -4.07
CA ALA A 71 -6.22 -4.74 -4.26
C ALA A 71 -5.33 -4.52 -3.03
N THR A 72 -4.48 -5.51 -2.77
CA THR A 72 -3.42 -5.42 -1.78
C THR A 72 -2.10 -5.42 -2.54
N LEU A 73 -1.41 -4.29 -2.54
CA LEU A 73 -0.14 -4.16 -3.26
C LEU A 73 1.03 -4.69 -2.43
N VAL A 74 0.97 -4.47 -1.12
CA VAL A 74 1.95 -5.00 -0.18
C VAL A 74 1.18 -5.61 0.99
N ASP A 75 1.41 -6.89 1.23
CA ASP A 75 0.80 -7.59 2.36
C ASP A 75 1.67 -7.35 3.59
N PRO A 76 1.08 -7.07 4.76
CA PRO A 76 1.89 -6.88 5.98
C PRO A 76 2.83 -8.03 6.30
N LYS A 77 2.50 -9.23 5.84
CA LYS A 77 3.36 -10.41 6.04
C LYS A 77 4.72 -10.26 5.36
N GLU A 78 4.84 -9.35 4.40
CA GLU A 78 6.11 -9.11 3.73
C GLU A 78 7.08 -8.30 4.58
N ARG A 79 6.62 -7.76 5.71
CA ARG A 79 7.43 -7.02 6.65
C ARG A 79 8.13 -5.82 6.00
N ARG A 80 7.35 -5.03 5.29
CA ARG A 80 7.90 -3.86 4.62
C ARG A 80 7.34 -2.57 5.21
N THR A 81 8.11 -1.50 5.09
CA THR A 81 7.71 -0.16 5.51
C THR A 81 7.74 0.75 4.29
N ALA A 82 6.62 1.42 4.01
CA ALA A 82 6.54 2.35 2.90
C ALA A 82 6.92 3.74 3.38
N THR A 83 8.01 4.28 2.86
CA THR A 83 8.49 5.61 3.25
C THR A 83 8.05 6.70 2.28
N VAL A 84 7.78 6.34 1.03
CA VAL A 84 7.30 7.25 0.01
C VAL A 84 6.13 6.60 -0.69
N LEU A 85 5.08 7.37 -0.96
CA LEU A 85 3.93 6.91 -1.72
C LEU A 85 3.49 8.04 -2.63
N ALA A 86 3.30 7.73 -3.91
CA ALA A 86 2.81 8.69 -4.89
C ALA A 86 1.99 7.99 -5.96
N VAL A 87 1.03 8.72 -6.53
CA VAL A 87 0.34 8.29 -7.74
C VAL A 87 0.71 9.28 -8.83
N ARG A 88 1.33 8.77 -9.89
CA ARG A 88 1.77 9.61 -11.01
C ARG A 88 1.56 8.84 -12.31
N ASP A 89 1.06 9.54 -13.32
CA ASP A 89 0.89 8.98 -14.66
C ASP A 89 0.11 7.66 -14.64
N GLY A 90 -0.91 7.61 -13.80
CA GLY A 90 -1.76 6.43 -13.69
C GLY A 90 -1.12 5.23 -13.00
N ALA A 91 -0.02 5.42 -12.31
CA ALA A 91 0.68 4.34 -11.63
C ALA A 91 0.96 4.68 -10.17
N VAL A 92 1.07 3.65 -9.35
CA VAL A 92 1.45 3.79 -7.94
C VAL A 92 2.96 3.64 -7.84
N HIS A 93 3.60 4.59 -7.17
CA HIS A 93 5.03 4.55 -6.91
C HIS A 93 5.26 4.53 -5.41
N ALA A 94 6.11 3.64 -4.94
CA ALA A 94 6.43 3.58 -3.53
C ALA A 94 7.88 3.19 -3.31
N THR A 95 8.45 3.70 -2.24
CA THR A 95 9.76 3.26 -1.76
C THR A 95 9.51 2.40 -0.54
N LEU A 96 9.96 1.16 -0.59
CA LEU A 96 9.73 0.17 0.44
C LEU A 96 11.04 -0.22 1.09
N LEU A 97 11.06 -0.16 2.42
CA LEU A 97 12.16 -0.69 3.21
C LEU A 97 11.82 -2.11 3.63
N GLY A 98 12.80 -2.97 3.65
CA GLY A 98 12.60 -4.36 4.02
C GLY A 98 13.85 -4.95 4.64
N TYR A 99 13.86 -6.28 4.72
CA TYR A 99 14.91 -7.02 5.40
C TYR A 99 15.46 -8.08 4.47
N SER A 100 16.79 -8.21 4.42
CA SER A 100 17.43 -9.20 3.56
C SER A 100 17.27 -10.61 4.10
N SER A 101 17.02 -10.75 5.39
CA SER A 101 16.79 -12.05 6.02
C SER A 101 15.98 -11.87 7.30
N ALA A 102 15.50 -12.99 7.84
CA ALA A 102 14.75 -12.96 9.10
C ALA A 102 15.60 -12.58 10.30
N ASP A 103 16.90 -12.62 10.14
CA ASP A 103 17.83 -12.30 11.23
C ASP A 103 18.06 -10.81 11.41
N VAL A 104 17.65 -10.00 10.44
CA VAL A 104 17.81 -8.56 10.53
C VAL A 104 16.82 -8.01 11.56
N PRO A 105 17.29 -7.22 12.54
CA PRO A 105 16.38 -6.68 13.55
C PRO A 105 15.31 -5.78 12.95
N SER A 106 14.14 -5.79 13.56
CA SER A 106 13.01 -5.00 13.07
C SER A 106 13.27 -3.49 13.05
N CYS A 107 14.12 -3.02 13.93
CA CYS A 107 14.49 -1.61 13.99
C CYS A 107 15.18 -1.13 12.72
N CYS A 108 15.77 -2.07 11.96
CA CYS A 108 16.88 -1.68 11.11
C CYS A 108 16.81 -2.36 9.75
N PRO A 109 15.82 -2.00 8.94
CA PRO A 109 15.71 -2.56 7.59
C PRO A 109 16.96 -2.25 6.78
N ASP A 110 17.39 -3.23 5.99
CA ASP A 110 18.63 -3.14 5.22
C ASP A 110 18.41 -3.26 3.71
N VAL A 111 17.15 -3.29 3.27
CA VAL A 111 16.80 -3.36 1.85
C VAL A 111 15.92 -2.17 1.51
N THR A 112 16.19 -1.52 0.38
CA THR A 112 15.37 -0.43 -0.13
C THR A 112 15.00 -0.72 -1.58
N ASP A 113 13.70 -0.75 -1.87
CA ASP A 113 13.20 -0.98 -3.23
C ASP A 113 12.27 0.14 -3.64
N ASP A 114 12.47 0.64 -4.86
CA ASP A 114 11.50 1.51 -5.50
C ASP A 114 10.62 0.66 -6.39
N VAL A 115 9.34 0.66 -6.13
CA VAL A 115 8.39 -0.21 -6.81
C VAL A 115 7.33 0.63 -7.48
N LYS A 116 6.92 0.20 -8.68
CA LYS A 116 5.86 0.83 -9.44
C LYS A 116 4.82 -0.24 -9.75
N TRP A 117 3.55 0.07 -9.52
CA TRP A 117 2.45 -0.81 -9.89
C TRP A 117 1.61 -0.13 -10.95
N GLN A 118 1.24 -0.88 -11.97
CA GLN A 118 0.36 -0.42 -13.04
C GLN A 118 -0.82 -1.36 -13.19
N TRP A 119 -1.97 -0.80 -13.51
CA TRP A 119 -3.17 -1.58 -13.81
C TRP A 119 -3.03 -2.14 -15.23
N LYS A 120 -3.05 -3.46 -15.35
CA LYS A 120 -2.97 -4.14 -16.64
C LYS A 120 -3.87 -5.36 -16.62
N ASN A 121 -4.74 -5.47 -17.62
CA ASN A 121 -5.59 -6.64 -17.79
C ASN A 121 -6.38 -7.01 -16.54
N GLY A 122 -6.90 -6.00 -15.85
CA GLY A 122 -7.75 -6.23 -14.68
C GLY A 122 -7.02 -6.47 -13.38
N THR A 123 -5.70 -6.27 -13.34
CA THR A 123 -4.93 -6.47 -12.13
C THR A 123 -3.77 -5.48 -12.05
N PHE A 124 -3.23 -5.30 -10.85
CA PHE A 124 -2.04 -4.49 -10.66
C PHE A 124 -0.79 -5.35 -10.81
N VAL A 125 0.11 -4.89 -11.65
CA VAL A 125 1.37 -5.57 -11.94
C VAL A 125 2.50 -4.71 -11.44
N SER A 126 3.39 -5.30 -10.64
CA SER A 126 4.55 -4.57 -10.15
C SER A 126 5.64 -4.57 -11.20
N ASP A 127 6.28 -3.42 -11.32
CA ASP A 127 7.45 -3.25 -12.16
C ASP A 127 8.62 -2.99 -11.23
N THR A 128 9.23 -4.04 -10.76
CA THR A 128 10.37 -3.95 -9.86
C THR A 128 11.60 -4.22 -10.71
N PRO A 129 12.40 -3.21 -10.99
CA PRO A 129 13.48 -3.35 -11.97
C PRO A 129 14.46 -4.43 -11.62
N SER A 130 14.72 -4.64 -10.37
CA SER A 130 15.53 -5.77 -10.02
C SER A 130 15.08 -6.27 -8.69
N GLN A 131 15.22 -7.53 -8.55
CA GLN A 131 14.72 -8.19 -7.41
C GLN A 131 15.50 -7.82 -6.20
N ALA A 132 14.79 -7.39 -5.21
CA ALA A 132 15.29 -7.27 -3.87
C ALA A 132 16.77 -6.99 -3.81
N ARG A 133 17.11 -5.88 -4.34
CA ARG A 133 18.48 -5.51 -4.26
C ARG A 133 18.88 -5.41 -2.85
N THR A 134 19.62 -6.36 -2.45
CA THR A 134 20.24 -6.25 -1.18
C THR A 134 21.40 -5.32 -1.30
N VAL A 135 21.59 -4.63 -0.32
CA VAL A 135 22.72 -3.74 -0.25
C VAL A 135 23.80 -4.34 0.59
#